data_3ada4ba5bd12f3493f94f32e95ca6ca5
#
_entry.id   3ada4ba5bd12f3493f94f32e95ca6ca5
#
_cell.length_a   1.000
_cell.length_b   1.000
_cell.length_c   1.000
_cell.angle_alpha   90.00
_cell.angle_beta   90.00
_cell.angle_gamma   90.00
#
_symmetry.space_group_name_H-M   'P 1'
#
loop_
_entity.id
_entity.type
_entity.pdbx_description
1 polymer ?
#
loop_
_entity_poly.entity_id
_entity_poly.type
_entity_poly.pdbx_seq_one_letter_code
_entity_poly.pdbx_strand_id
1 'polypeptide(L)'
;MPTTHPPPQLPVGAAGVLRLFLQGMAALLVSLLVALAAAPAQAQIRPIPEKARLATLKLGVFPDAMLNGKAVKLGPGARIYNQGNAIVVPSTIKDVSNLVAYVTGNLGEVVSVWILSDAEVKAIRARQKKSG
;
A
#
# COMPACT_ATOMS: atom_id res chain seq x y z
N MET A 1 -16.00 -69.83 45.61
CA MET A 1 -15.51 -69.28 44.35
C MET A 1 -15.88 -67.81 44.33
N PRO A 2 -14.92 -66.87 44.48
CA PRO A 2 -15.25 -65.47 44.33
C PRO A 2 -15.45 -65.17 42.84
N THR A 3 -16.64 -64.77 42.47
CA THR A 3 -16.92 -64.23 41.16
C THR A 3 -16.38 -62.80 41.07
N THR A 4 -15.22 -62.61 40.44
CA THR A 4 -14.68 -61.31 40.13
C THR A 4 -15.54 -60.71 39.02
N HIS A 5 -16.40 -59.78 39.36
CA HIS A 5 -17.08 -58.95 38.36
C HIS A 5 -16.05 -57.97 37.76
N PRO A 6 -15.89 -57.93 36.47
CA PRO A 6 -15.04 -56.87 35.85
C PRO A 6 -15.70 -55.52 36.10
N PRO A 7 -14.90 -54.49 36.38
CA PRO A 7 -15.44 -53.13 36.56
C PRO A 7 -16.13 -52.65 35.29
N PRO A 8 -17.23 -51.87 35.41
CA PRO A 8 -17.92 -51.34 34.25
C PRO A 8 -16.96 -50.45 33.45
N GLN A 9 -16.72 -50.86 32.22
CA GLN A 9 -15.94 -50.07 31.27
C GLN A 9 -16.76 -48.83 30.87
N LEU A 10 -16.30 -47.65 31.25
CA LEU A 10 -16.87 -46.39 30.79
C LEU A 10 -16.74 -46.29 29.27
N PRO A 11 -17.78 -45.83 28.55
CA PRO A 11 -17.71 -45.68 27.10
C PRO A 11 -16.64 -44.65 26.76
N VAL A 12 -15.55 -45.10 26.14
CA VAL A 12 -14.39 -44.30 25.74
C VAL A 12 -14.74 -43.28 24.63
N GLY A 13 -15.95 -43.41 24.04
CA GLY A 13 -16.37 -42.61 22.89
C GLY A 13 -16.67 -41.13 23.17
N ALA A 14 -17.21 -40.80 24.37
CA ALA A 14 -17.65 -39.43 24.65
C ALA A 14 -16.48 -38.43 24.88
N ALA A 15 -15.41 -38.85 25.54
CA ALA A 15 -14.24 -38.02 25.77
C ALA A 15 -13.38 -37.80 24.51
N GLY A 16 -13.35 -38.80 23.61
CA GLY A 16 -12.64 -38.69 22.32
C GLY A 16 -13.34 -37.74 21.35
N VAL A 17 -14.68 -37.79 21.30
CA VAL A 17 -15.46 -36.87 20.46
C VAL A 17 -15.35 -35.43 20.93
N LEU A 18 -15.38 -35.17 22.24
CA LEU A 18 -15.23 -33.83 22.81
C LEU A 18 -13.82 -33.25 22.53
N ARG A 19 -12.77 -34.06 22.61
CA ARG A 19 -11.40 -33.64 22.25
C ARG A 19 -11.27 -33.31 20.77
N LEU A 20 -11.86 -34.08 19.88
CA LEU A 20 -11.90 -33.83 18.44
C LEU A 20 -12.65 -32.53 18.12
N PHE A 21 -13.76 -32.23 18.79
CA PHE A 21 -14.50 -30.98 18.65
C PHE A 21 -13.69 -29.76 19.12
N LEU A 22 -13.03 -29.86 20.26
CA LEU A 22 -12.18 -28.78 20.80
C LEU A 22 -10.95 -28.51 19.92
N GLN A 23 -10.33 -29.58 19.37
CA GLN A 23 -9.21 -29.43 18.43
C GLN A 23 -9.66 -28.85 17.09
N GLY A 24 -10.82 -29.23 16.59
CA GLY A 24 -11.40 -28.70 15.36
C GLY A 24 -11.76 -27.20 15.49
N MET A 25 -12.35 -26.81 16.60
CA MET A 25 -12.67 -25.39 16.88
C MET A 25 -11.42 -24.52 17.04
N ALA A 26 -10.39 -25.03 17.72
CA ALA A 26 -9.12 -24.31 17.86
C ALA A 26 -8.42 -24.10 16.52
N ALA A 27 -8.41 -25.12 15.65
CA ALA A 27 -7.85 -25.03 14.30
C ALA A 27 -8.62 -24.05 13.41
N LEU A 28 -9.95 -24.03 13.50
CA LEU A 28 -10.80 -23.07 12.78
C LEU A 28 -10.58 -21.62 13.23
N LEU A 29 -10.44 -21.39 14.54
CA LEU A 29 -10.15 -20.07 15.11
C LEU A 29 -8.77 -19.56 14.68
N VAL A 30 -7.75 -20.41 14.71
CA VAL A 30 -6.40 -20.05 14.27
C VAL A 30 -6.38 -19.76 12.77
N SER A 31 -7.08 -20.56 11.95
CA SER A 31 -7.19 -20.31 10.50
C SER A 31 -7.90 -18.99 10.19
N LEU A 32 -8.92 -18.64 10.95
CA LEU A 32 -9.65 -17.38 10.80
C LEU A 32 -8.79 -16.17 11.20
N LEU A 33 -7.99 -16.28 12.27
CA LEU A 33 -7.07 -15.23 12.67
C LEU A 33 -5.97 -14.98 11.62
N VAL A 34 -5.43 -16.05 11.03
CA VAL A 34 -4.42 -15.94 9.96
C VAL A 34 -5.00 -15.31 8.71
N ALA A 35 -6.25 -15.60 8.37
CA ALA A 35 -6.93 -15.00 7.24
C ALA A 35 -7.18 -13.48 7.43
N LEU A 36 -7.45 -13.03 8.65
CA LEU A 36 -7.58 -11.59 8.97
C LEU A 36 -6.23 -10.86 8.90
N ALA A 37 -5.12 -11.53 9.24
CA ALA A 37 -3.78 -10.95 9.16
C ALA A 37 -3.26 -10.80 7.73
N ALA A 38 -3.86 -11.53 6.78
CA ALA A 38 -3.53 -11.47 5.36
C ALA A 38 -4.35 -10.40 4.59
N ALA A 39 -5.08 -9.52 5.28
CA ALA A 39 -5.69 -8.36 4.64
C ALA A 39 -4.55 -7.55 3.98
N PRO A 40 -4.59 -7.35 2.65
CA PRO A 40 -3.58 -6.52 2.01
C PRO A 40 -3.62 -5.16 2.69
N ALA A 41 -2.47 -4.71 3.20
CA ALA A 41 -2.31 -3.34 3.64
C ALA A 41 -2.70 -2.48 2.44
N GLN A 42 -3.92 -1.95 2.45
CA GLN A 42 -4.34 -1.00 1.44
C GLN A 42 -3.43 0.21 1.62
N ALA A 43 -2.47 0.36 0.71
CA ALA A 43 -1.66 1.56 0.66
C ALA A 43 -2.64 2.73 0.63
N GLN A 44 -2.57 3.59 1.64
CA GLN A 44 -3.44 4.76 1.72
C GLN A 44 -3.23 5.55 0.44
N ILE A 45 -4.25 5.56 -0.42
CA ILE A 45 -4.23 6.33 -1.66
C ILE A 45 -4.29 7.80 -1.22
N ARG A 46 -3.17 8.49 -1.34
CA ARG A 46 -3.08 9.92 -1.08
C ARG A 46 -4.03 10.66 -2.01
N PRO A 47 -4.63 11.78 -1.58
CA PRO A 47 -5.44 12.60 -2.47
C PRO A 47 -4.54 13.32 -3.48
N ILE A 48 -4.21 12.64 -4.59
CA ILE A 48 -3.53 13.26 -5.73
C ILE A 48 -4.61 13.89 -6.61
N PRO A 49 -4.54 15.20 -6.92
CA PRO A 49 -5.55 15.88 -7.72
C PRO A 49 -5.76 15.20 -9.08
N GLU A 50 -7.00 15.15 -9.55
CA GLU A 50 -7.34 14.56 -10.85
C GLU A 50 -6.65 15.27 -12.03
N LYS A 51 -6.43 16.59 -11.90
CA LYS A 51 -5.68 17.41 -12.86
C LYS A 51 -4.18 17.14 -12.92
N ALA A 52 -3.64 16.37 -11.97
CA ALA A 52 -2.22 16.05 -11.95
C ALA A 52 -1.84 15.16 -13.15
N ARG A 53 -0.75 15.53 -13.81
CA ARG A 53 -0.22 14.80 -14.98
C ARG A 53 0.92 13.89 -14.57
N LEU A 54 1.04 12.76 -15.25
CA LEU A 54 2.17 11.84 -15.07
C LEU A 54 3.38 12.31 -15.90
N ALA A 55 4.56 12.27 -15.28
CA ALA A 55 5.82 12.49 -15.96
C ALA A 55 6.99 11.82 -15.21
N THR A 56 8.12 11.69 -15.90
CA THR A 56 9.38 11.36 -15.24
C THR A 56 10.07 12.68 -14.88
N LEU A 57 10.28 12.90 -13.59
CA LEU A 57 10.96 14.08 -13.05
C LEU A 57 12.42 13.76 -12.78
N LYS A 58 13.29 14.62 -13.24
CA LYS A 58 14.69 14.69 -12.81
C LYS A 58 14.98 16.10 -12.30
N LEU A 59 15.43 16.21 -11.07
CA LEU A 59 15.77 17.49 -10.46
C LEU A 59 17.22 17.86 -10.76
N GLY A 60 17.44 19.10 -11.14
CA GLY A 60 18.73 19.74 -11.20
C GLY A 60 19.01 20.58 -9.96
N VAL A 61 19.77 21.65 -10.17
CA VAL A 61 19.94 22.69 -9.15
C VAL A 61 18.68 23.56 -9.15
N PHE A 62 18.05 23.71 -7.98
CA PHE A 62 16.84 24.50 -7.84
C PHE A 62 17.01 25.90 -8.47
N PRO A 63 16.08 26.45 -9.26
CA PRO A 63 14.73 25.90 -9.54
C PRO A 63 14.63 24.98 -10.76
N ASP A 64 15.74 24.54 -11.34
CA ASP A 64 15.76 23.81 -12.59
C ASP A 64 15.35 22.33 -12.39
N ALA A 65 14.50 21.86 -13.27
CA ALA A 65 14.03 20.48 -13.30
C ALA A 65 13.75 20.06 -14.75
N MET A 66 13.64 18.76 -14.97
CA MET A 66 13.24 18.18 -16.26
C MET A 66 12.02 17.30 -16.06
N LEU A 67 11.01 17.49 -16.87
CA LEU A 67 9.84 16.62 -16.97
C LEU A 67 9.82 15.96 -18.35
N ASN A 68 9.89 14.64 -18.38
CA ASN A 68 9.98 13.86 -19.62
C ASN A 68 11.10 14.35 -20.58
N GLY A 69 12.24 14.78 -20.01
CA GLY A 69 13.35 15.31 -20.79
C GLY A 69 13.21 16.78 -21.21
N LYS A 70 12.10 17.46 -20.91
CA LYS A 70 11.90 18.87 -21.14
C LYS A 70 12.30 19.70 -19.93
N ALA A 71 13.07 20.76 -20.15
CA ALA A 71 13.42 21.70 -19.11
C ALA A 71 12.19 22.46 -18.61
N VAL A 72 11.99 22.46 -17.30
CA VAL A 72 10.94 23.19 -16.60
C VAL A 72 11.52 23.86 -15.37
N LYS A 73 10.77 24.79 -14.78
CA LYS A 73 11.16 25.42 -13.52
C LYS A 73 10.17 25.09 -12.41
N LEU A 74 10.72 24.83 -11.24
CA LEU A 74 9.93 24.74 -10.02
C LEU A 74 9.53 26.17 -9.60
N GLY A 75 8.26 26.36 -9.31
CA GLY A 75 7.77 27.63 -8.80
C GLY A 75 8.29 27.92 -7.39
N PRO A 76 8.28 29.20 -6.97
CA PRO A 76 8.58 29.55 -5.58
C PRO A 76 7.57 28.85 -4.65
N GLY A 77 8.06 28.16 -3.63
CA GLY A 77 7.22 27.38 -2.73
C GLY A 77 6.71 26.06 -3.31
N ALA A 78 7.26 25.56 -4.41
CA ALA A 78 6.94 24.26 -4.96
C ALA A 78 7.15 23.16 -3.91
N ARG A 79 6.18 22.25 -3.80
CA ARG A 79 6.18 21.15 -2.83
C ARG A 79 6.37 19.82 -3.53
N ILE A 80 7.34 19.06 -3.05
CA ILE A 80 7.59 17.70 -3.52
C ILE A 80 7.24 16.74 -2.37
N TYR A 81 6.34 15.81 -2.64
CA TYR A 81 5.89 14.82 -1.68
C TYR A 81 6.48 13.45 -2.03
N ASN A 82 7.07 12.78 -1.06
CA ASN A 82 7.51 11.39 -1.21
C ASN A 82 6.32 10.42 -1.17
N GLN A 83 6.58 9.11 -1.32
CA GLN A 83 5.55 8.07 -1.26
C GLN A 83 4.81 8.01 0.08
N GLY A 84 5.44 8.43 1.18
CA GLY A 84 4.84 8.55 2.50
C GLY A 84 4.09 9.86 2.74
N ASN A 85 3.87 10.67 1.69
CA ASN A 85 3.21 11.98 1.76
C ASN A 85 3.95 13.03 2.61
N ALA A 86 5.22 12.83 2.89
CA ALA A 86 6.08 13.81 3.53
C ALA A 86 6.73 14.74 2.50
N ILE A 87 6.90 16.01 2.86
CA ILE A 87 7.59 16.99 2.01
C ILE A 87 9.08 16.66 1.97
N VAL A 88 9.63 16.62 0.77
CA VAL A 88 11.04 16.31 0.49
C VAL A 88 11.74 17.57 -0.01
N VAL A 89 12.96 17.80 0.50
CA VAL A 89 13.80 18.88 0.01
C VAL A 89 14.39 18.49 -1.36
N PRO A 90 14.30 19.32 -2.41
CA PRO A 90 14.77 18.99 -3.74
C PRO A 90 16.21 18.49 -3.82
N SER A 91 17.10 19.01 -2.99
CA SER A 91 18.50 18.61 -2.95
C SER A 91 18.76 17.17 -2.52
N THR A 92 17.83 16.56 -1.79
CA THR A 92 17.96 15.16 -1.32
C THR A 92 17.65 14.11 -2.39
N ILE A 93 16.96 14.52 -3.45
CA ILE A 93 16.56 13.66 -4.59
C ILE A 93 17.08 14.17 -5.92
N LYS A 94 18.10 15.02 -5.85
CA LYS A 94 18.79 15.55 -7.02
C LYS A 94 19.40 14.41 -7.85
N ASP A 95 19.38 14.57 -9.18
CA ASP A 95 19.93 13.64 -10.16
C ASP A 95 19.27 12.23 -10.22
N VAL A 96 18.22 12.02 -9.44
CA VAL A 96 17.43 10.77 -9.49
C VAL A 96 16.19 10.98 -10.36
N SER A 97 15.95 10.03 -11.28
CA SER A 97 14.74 10.04 -12.10
C SER A 97 13.62 9.35 -11.34
N ASN A 98 12.52 10.04 -11.10
CA ASN A 98 11.35 9.55 -10.42
C ASN A 98 10.10 9.68 -11.29
N LEU A 99 9.25 8.66 -11.27
CA LEU A 99 7.91 8.78 -11.86
C LEU A 99 7.02 9.54 -10.88
N VAL A 100 6.43 10.63 -11.35
CA VAL A 100 5.69 11.58 -10.52
C VAL A 100 4.34 11.94 -11.13
N ALA A 101 3.42 12.38 -10.28
CA ALA A 101 2.31 13.22 -10.67
C ALA A 101 2.67 14.68 -10.35
N TYR A 102 2.34 15.61 -11.22
CA TYR A 102 2.65 17.02 -11.02
C TYR A 102 1.51 17.93 -11.42
N VAL A 103 1.49 19.12 -10.84
CA VAL A 103 0.56 20.21 -11.15
C VAL A 103 1.36 21.46 -11.44
N THR A 104 0.97 22.16 -12.50
CA THR A 104 1.55 23.46 -12.88
C THR A 104 0.69 24.60 -12.37
N GLY A 105 1.32 25.72 -12.07
CA GLY A 105 0.67 27.00 -11.82
C GLY A 105 0.26 27.71 -13.10
N ASN A 106 -0.21 28.95 -12.95
CA ASN A 106 -0.76 29.75 -14.05
C ASN A 106 0.30 30.20 -15.08
N LEU A 107 1.56 30.26 -14.67
CA LEU A 107 2.69 30.62 -15.53
C LEU A 107 3.42 29.40 -16.12
N GLY A 108 2.86 28.20 -15.92
CA GLY A 108 3.46 26.96 -16.39
C GLY A 108 4.57 26.38 -15.50
N GLU A 109 4.88 27.04 -14.39
CA GLU A 109 5.83 26.54 -13.39
C GLU A 109 5.25 25.34 -12.63
N VAL A 110 6.09 24.43 -12.18
CA VAL A 110 5.67 23.28 -11.38
C VAL A 110 5.49 23.71 -9.93
N VAL A 111 4.28 23.54 -9.39
CA VAL A 111 3.93 23.97 -8.02
C VAL A 111 3.79 22.83 -7.03
N SER A 112 3.44 21.65 -7.51
CA SER A 112 3.31 20.46 -6.65
C SER A 112 3.70 19.20 -7.41
N VAL A 113 4.42 18.32 -6.74
CA VAL A 113 4.92 17.06 -7.26
C VAL A 113 4.69 15.95 -6.23
N TRP A 114 4.21 14.80 -6.68
CA TRP A 114 4.06 13.60 -5.87
C TRP A 114 4.91 12.48 -6.49
N ILE A 115 5.93 12.02 -5.78
CA ILE A 115 6.68 10.81 -6.16
C ILE A 115 5.76 9.62 -5.97
N LEU A 116 5.53 8.84 -7.02
CA LEU A 116 4.51 7.80 -7.05
C LEU A 116 5.07 6.42 -6.71
N SER A 117 4.26 5.63 -6.05
CA SER A 117 4.43 4.18 -5.99
C SER A 117 3.83 3.52 -7.24
N ASP A 118 4.23 2.26 -7.50
CA ASP A 118 3.70 1.50 -8.65
C ASP A 118 2.18 1.34 -8.62
N ALA A 119 1.61 1.20 -7.42
CA ALA A 119 0.16 1.11 -7.23
C ALA A 119 -0.56 2.42 -7.61
N GLU A 120 0.01 3.56 -7.21
CA GLU A 120 -0.52 4.89 -7.57
C GLU A 120 -0.42 5.15 -9.07
N VAL A 121 0.69 4.75 -9.70
CA VAL A 121 0.86 4.86 -11.15
C VAL A 121 -0.23 4.08 -11.90
N LYS A 122 -0.49 2.84 -11.48
CA LYS A 122 -1.56 2.01 -12.06
C LYS A 122 -2.92 2.67 -11.89
N ALA A 123 -3.22 3.18 -10.70
CA ALA A 123 -4.50 3.84 -10.41
C ALA A 123 -4.69 5.12 -11.23
N ILE A 124 -3.66 5.94 -11.39
CA ILE A 124 -3.74 7.18 -12.18
C ILE A 124 -3.90 6.87 -13.67
N ARG A 125 -3.15 5.91 -14.20
CA ARG A 125 -3.28 5.47 -15.60
C ARG A 125 -4.68 4.91 -15.91
N ALA A 126 -5.25 4.15 -14.98
CA ALA A 126 -6.61 3.63 -15.12
C ALA A 126 -7.66 4.75 -15.17
N ARG A 127 -7.50 5.79 -14.34
CA ARG A 127 -8.38 6.97 -14.35
C ARG A 127 -8.26 7.75 -15.66
N GLN A 128 -7.05 8.01 -16.12
CA GLN A 128 -6.80 8.74 -17.37
C GLN A 128 -7.35 8.01 -18.60
N LYS A 129 -7.27 6.67 -18.61
CA LYS A 129 -7.86 5.85 -19.68
C LYS A 129 -9.41 5.91 -19.71
N LYS A 130 -10.04 6.12 -18.54
CA LYS A 130 -11.50 6.19 -18.41
C LYS A 130 -12.06 7.57 -18.76
N SER A 131 -11.22 8.61 -18.69
CA SER A 131 -11.60 10.01 -18.96
C SER A 131 -11.34 10.44 -20.40
N GLY A 132 -10.76 9.60 -21.22
CA GLY A 132 -10.53 9.79 -22.66
C GLY A 132 -11.41 8.84 -23.47
#